data_a704a47882f8b0b4f25784b04c930589
#
_entry.id   a704a47882f8b0b4f25784b04c930589
#
_cell.length_a   1.000
_cell.length_b   1.000
_cell.length_c   1.000
_cell.angle_alpha   90.00
_cell.angle_beta   90.00
_cell.angle_gamma   90.00
#
_symmetry.space_group_name_H-M   'P 1'
#
loop_
_entity.id
_entity.type
_entity.pdbx_description
1 polymer ?
#
loop_
_entity_poly.entity_id
_entity_poly.type
_entity_poly.pdbx_seq_one_letter_code
_entity_poly.pdbx_strand_id
1 'polypeptide(L)'
;MTQQARRLRARLAALGAVGATALAAAGVQGAAHAAEAPLPVVITGEDRVDLSLHSDNGDPTEPQVDLRIDVPGEEFEGDGEVPSVHRGEYTIRIDARGLKGVARADLPCEADGLVAVCTGYDLYAGTTFNRVGGIRLDLSDDSEAGDTGKIVVTGEGEGLDFTPLTVDVRVGGPELLNRELSLPKDLKAGETFEPPLGVMNVGGRPSEGAVLRLYGSRGLSFPDDFGNCSSSVVDTGPLLRQHTEVLCTFSDTLDAGAAYSPAGPVRVQTADFALHDIFSYSFRPLEPGEAETLHRGEGRRQGSGPDLTLERAGEADPAQYTRYAELDLPTTNTYDLALTGASASGEAGDTVTAEIGFANNGPAWISALRSGGEPFSFTVVAPEGATVTTAPKQCRGITVDGSVPGHRCSVATPLLEDARLTFPFELRVDEVVEGARGRVAMPDWDNPFDSDPSNDVAWIVLNAPGEPGDDGTGGSDGGPSADPSAPGSDDNDGSGGGTDDDGTDPASGGGPGDDADGGLALTGAQGVGLLSGAAVLALGLGAVVVAYQRRRAGRDGEAAV
;
A
#
# COMPACT_ATOMS: atom_id res chain seq x y z
N MET A 1 24.17 2.26 25.76
CA MET A 1 23.51 1.22 26.59
C MET A 1 23.99 1.38 28.03
N THR A 2 23.35 2.12 28.91
CA THR A 2 23.56 2.12 30.39
C THR A 2 23.10 3.40 31.08
N GLN A 3 21.95 3.97 30.76
CA GLN A 3 21.35 5.01 31.62
C GLN A 3 19.81 5.04 31.64
N GLN A 4 19.10 4.35 30.78
CA GLN A 4 17.62 4.30 30.81
C GLN A 4 17.01 3.20 31.71
N ALA A 5 17.78 2.20 32.09
CA ALA A 5 17.30 1.12 32.97
C ALA A 5 17.18 1.47 34.46
N ARG A 6 17.56 2.69 34.89
CA ARG A 6 17.53 3.10 36.31
C ARG A 6 16.36 3.98 36.73
N ARG A 7 15.49 4.44 35.80
CA ARG A 7 14.36 5.33 36.14
C ARG A 7 12.98 4.64 36.26
N LEU A 8 12.86 3.37 35.91
CA LEU A 8 11.60 2.61 36.05
C LEU A 8 11.47 1.82 37.35
N ARG A 9 12.51 1.78 38.21
CA ARG A 9 12.47 1.05 39.52
C ARG A 9 12.16 1.91 40.75
N ALA A 10 11.88 3.20 40.58
CA ALA A 10 11.69 4.13 41.71
C ALA A 10 10.24 4.56 41.99
N ARG A 11 9.23 3.94 41.36
CA ARG A 11 7.82 4.32 41.60
C ARG A 11 6.92 3.19 42.15
N LEU A 12 7.47 2.06 42.56
CA LEU A 12 6.71 0.91 43.14
C LEU A 12 7.07 0.60 44.60
N ALA A 13 7.55 1.59 45.37
CA ALA A 13 7.88 1.40 46.76
C ALA A 13 7.31 2.50 47.64
N ALA A 14 6.00 2.64 47.69
CA ALA A 14 5.32 3.48 48.69
C ALA A 14 3.83 3.11 48.79
N LEU A 15 3.51 1.90 49.28
CA LEU A 15 2.21 1.57 49.89
C LEU A 15 2.37 0.17 50.56
N GLY A 16 2.76 0.17 51.83
CA GLY A 16 2.85 -1.06 52.59
C GLY A 16 3.47 -0.88 53.96
N ALA A 17 2.78 -0.25 54.90
CA ALA A 17 3.03 -0.43 56.33
C ALA A 17 1.84 0.15 57.14
N VAL A 18 0.84 -0.64 57.46
CA VAL A 18 0.03 -0.46 58.67
C VAL A 18 -0.35 -1.85 59.22
N GLY A 19 0.24 -2.22 60.31
CA GLY A 19 -0.36 -2.82 61.48
C GLY A 19 -0.84 -4.28 61.43
N ALA A 20 0.02 -5.19 61.80
CA ALA A 20 -0.40 -6.49 62.31
C ALA A 20 -0.40 -6.45 63.86
N THR A 21 -1.54 -6.64 64.51
CA THR A 21 -1.63 -7.13 65.88
C THR A 21 -2.51 -8.37 65.91
N ALA A 22 -1.88 -9.45 66.35
CA ALA A 22 -2.47 -10.77 66.45
C ALA A 22 -3.44 -10.92 67.59
N LEU A 23 -4.48 -11.71 67.38
CA LEU A 23 -5.16 -12.49 68.45
C LEU A 23 -5.52 -13.86 67.90
N ALA A 24 -4.87 -14.86 68.47
CA ALA A 24 -5.12 -16.26 68.19
C ALA A 24 -6.44 -16.69 68.86
N ALA A 25 -7.41 -17.17 68.06
CA ALA A 25 -8.49 -18.00 68.51
C ALA A 25 -8.60 -19.20 67.57
N ALA A 26 -8.33 -20.39 68.08
CA ALA A 26 -8.48 -21.64 67.35
C ALA A 26 -9.96 -21.89 67.05
N GLY A 27 -10.33 -21.79 65.82
CA GLY A 27 -11.63 -22.22 65.29
C GLY A 27 -11.39 -22.91 63.96
N VAL A 28 -12.00 -24.07 63.78
CA VAL A 28 -11.97 -24.88 62.54
C VAL A 28 -12.32 -23.99 61.37
N GLN A 29 -11.31 -23.60 60.60
CA GLN A 29 -11.50 -22.84 59.35
C GLN A 29 -11.70 -23.86 58.21
N GLY A 30 -12.92 -23.96 57.74
CA GLY A 30 -13.18 -24.34 56.38
C GLY A 30 -12.36 -23.39 55.46
N ALA A 31 -11.60 -23.92 54.53
CA ALA A 31 -10.87 -23.14 53.54
C ALA A 31 -11.88 -22.24 52.79
N ALA A 32 -11.96 -20.99 53.22
CA ALA A 32 -12.56 -19.96 52.36
C ALA A 32 -11.64 -19.88 51.14
N HIS A 33 -12.09 -20.41 50.03
CA HIS A 33 -11.49 -20.05 48.75
C HIS A 33 -11.58 -18.54 48.67
N ALA A 34 -10.42 -17.84 48.68
CA ALA A 34 -10.37 -16.45 48.32
C ALA A 34 -10.97 -16.39 46.91
N ALA A 35 -12.09 -15.71 46.75
CA ALA A 35 -12.65 -15.46 45.43
C ALA A 35 -11.54 -14.78 44.59
N GLU A 36 -11.16 -15.41 43.51
CA GLU A 36 -10.22 -14.83 42.55
C GLU A 36 -10.75 -13.49 42.11
N ALA A 37 -9.92 -12.46 42.10
CA ALA A 37 -10.36 -11.12 41.67
C ALA A 37 -10.86 -11.20 40.22
N PRO A 38 -11.98 -10.53 39.89
CA PRO A 38 -12.47 -10.56 38.51
C PRO A 38 -11.41 -10.03 37.54
N LEU A 39 -11.33 -10.64 36.36
CA LEU A 39 -10.44 -10.23 35.29
C LEU A 39 -10.89 -8.86 34.75
N PRO A 40 -10.06 -7.81 34.82
CA PRO A 40 -10.43 -6.51 34.26
C PRO A 40 -10.44 -6.59 32.74
N VAL A 41 -11.50 -6.08 32.12
CA VAL A 41 -11.74 -6.13 30.69
C VAL A 41 -12.20 -4.75 30.22
N VAL A 42 -11.61 -4.25 29.13
CA VAL A 42 -11.96 -2.91 28.62
C VAL A 42 -12.67 -3.05 27.27
N ILE A 43 -13.85 -2.46 27.14
CA ILE A 43 -14.51 -2.34 25.84
C ILE A 43 -13.89 -1.13 25.13
N THR A 44 -13.35 -1.35 23.93
CA THR A 44 -12.66 -0.35 23.13
C THR A 44 -13.37 -0.10 21.80
N GLY A 45 -13.21 1.09 21.27
CA GLY A 45 -13.77 1.59 20.01
C GLY A 45 -13.61 3.09 19.97
N GLU A 46 -14.12 3.72 18.92
CA GLU A 46 -14.20 5.17 18.82
C GLU A 46 -15.08 5.72 19.94
N ASP A 47 -14.59 6.70 20.70
CA ASP A 47 -15.34 7.37 21.76
C ASP A 47 -16.19 8.54 21.24
N ARG A 48 -15.95 8.95 19.97
CA ARG A 48 -16.71 9.98 19.28
C ARG A 48 -16.86 9.66 17.80
N VAL A 49 -18.04 9.95 17.24
CA VAL A 49 -18.34 9.90 15.82
C VAL A 49 -19.04 11.18 15.40
N ASP A 50 -18.50 11.87 14.40
CA ASP A 50 -19.13 13.01 13.76
C ASP A 50 -19.80 12.54 12.45
N LEU A 51 -21.13 12.70 12.34
CA LEU A 51 -21.89 12.36 11.15
C LEU A 51 -21.92 13.53 10.18
N SER A 52 -21.51 13.29 8.94
CA SER A 52 -21.56 14.29 7.88
C SER A 52 -23.01 14.64 7.51
N LEU A 53 -23.27 15.93 7.24
CA LEU A 53 -24.54 16.38 6.66
C LEU A 53 -24.60 16.18 5.14
N HIS A 54 -23.47 15.87 4.53
CA HIS A 54 -23.37 15.65 3.09
C HIS A 54 -23.19 14.15 2.82
N SER A 55 -24.22 13.54 2.25
CA SER A 55 -24.07 12.19 1.70
C SER A 55 -23.34 12.30 0.37
N ASP A 56 -22.08 11.89 0.34
CA ASP A 56 -21.39 11.72 -0.93
C ASP A 56 -22.00 10.52 -1.68
N ASN A 57 -22.52 10.79 -2.84
CA ASN A 57 -22.93 9.75 -3.78
C ASN A 57 -21.68 8.98 -4.22
N GLY A 58 -21.30 7.96 -3.46
CA GLY A 58 -20.24 7.03 -3.85
C GLY A 58 -19.17 6.69 -2.80
N ASP A 59 -19.22 7.26 -1.61
CA ASP A 59 -18.33 6.79 -0.54
C ASP A 59 -18.93 5.59 0.19
N PRO A 60 -18.34 4.38 0.11
CA PRO A 60 -18.82 3.19 0.80
C PRO A 60 -18.51 3.17 2.30
N THR A 61 -17.80 4.17 2.83
CA THR A 61 -17.45 4.23 4.25
C THR A 61 -18.50 5.02 5.04
N GLU A 62 -19.62 4.37 5.32
CA GLU A 62 -20.52 4.81 6.38
C GLU A 62 -19.73 4.91 7.70
N PRO A 63 -19.92 5.97 8.51
CA PRO A 63 -19.27 6.07 9.80
C PRO A 63 -19.56 4.81 10.64
N GLN A 64 -18.51 4.15 11.08
CA GLN A 64 -18.60 2.89 11.80
C GLN A 64 -17.82 2.98 13.11
N VAL A 65 -18.41 2.46 14.19
CA VAL A 65 -17.72 2.20 15.46
C VAL A 65 -17.30 0.74 15.48
N ASP A 66 -16.00 0.44 15.45
CA ASP A 66 -15.49 -0.94 15.49
C ASP A 66 -15.25 -1.36 16.94
N LEU A 67 -16.18 -2.12 17.50
CA LEU A 67 -16.14 -2.56 18.89
C LEU A 67 -15.22 -3.77 19.07
N ARG A 68 -14.30 -3.65 20.02
CA ARG A 68 -13.39 -4.71 20.45
C ARG A 68 -13.37 -4.80 21.98
N ILE A 69 -12.79 -5.88 22.48
CA ILE A 69 -12.53 -6.09 23.89
C ILE A 69 -11.03 -6.20 24.09
N ASP A 70 -10.46 -5.36 24.95
CA ASP A 70 -9.08 -5.41 25.36
C ASP A 70 -8.96 -6.15 26.69
N VAL A 71 -8.14 -7.21 26.69
CA VAL A 71 -7.92 -8.07 27.85
C VAL A 71 -6.43 -8.04 28.21
N PRO A 72 -6.06 -7.78 29.49
CA PRO A 72 -4.67 -7.75 29.90
C PRO A 72 -3.93 -9.06 29.59
N GLY A 73 -2.72 -8.95 29.07
CA GLY A 73 -1.84 -10.08 28.76
C GLY A 73 -0.92 -9.76 27.57
N GLU A 74 -0.03 -10.69 27.28
CA GLU A 74 0.80 -10.60 26.09
C GLU A 74 0.01 -11.16 24.90
N GLU A 75 -0.09 -10.37 23.84
CA GLU A 75 -0.72 -10.83 22.60
C GLU A 75 0.06 -12.00 22.00
N PHE A 76 -0.66 -12.96 21.45
CA PHE A 76 -0.05 -14.14 20.85
C PHE A 76 0.54 -13.79 19.48
N GLU A 77 1.86 -13.91 19.37
CA GLU A 77 2.62 -13.78 18.13
C GLU A 77 3.12 -15.16 17.66
N GLY A 78 2.33 -15.89 16.90
CA GLY A 78 2.74 -17.21 16.41
C GLY A 78 1.71 -17.89 15.51
N ASP A 79 2.12 -18.98 14.87
CA ASP A 79 1.28 -19.77 13.95
C ASP A 79 0.48 -20.89 14.65
N GLY A 80 0.39 -20.85 15.99
CA GLY A 80 -0.27 -21.87 16.81
C GLY A 80 -1.70 -21.54 17.22
N GLU A 81 -2.28 -22.41 18.06
CA GLU A 81 -3.57 -22.16 18.71
C GLU A 81 -3.44 -21.04 19.74
N VAL A 82 -4.27 -19.99 19.61
CA VAL A 82 -4.24 -18.84 20.53
C VAL A 82 -4.79 -19.26 21.88
N PRO A 83 -4.03 -19.14 22.99
CA PRO A 83 -4.52 -19.51 24.30
C PRO A 83 -5.57 -18.53 24.82
N SER A 84 -6.73 -19.02 25.23
CA SER A 84 -7.74 -18.19 25.88
C SER A 84 -7.33 -17.87 27.32
N VAL A 85 -7.49 -16.60 27.74
CA VAL A 85 -7.25 -16.14 29.12
C VAL A 85 -8.49 -16.25 29.99
N HIS A 86 -9.66 -16.28 29.37
CA HIS A 86 -10.93 -16.56 30.03
C HIS A 86 -11.74 -17.54 29.20
N ARG A 87 -12.39 -18.50 29.86
CA ARG A 87 -13.30 -19.47 29.24
C ARG A 87 -14.65 -19.39 29.95
N GLY A 88 -15.66 -18.95 29.24
CA GLY A 88 -16.99 -18.81 29.78
C GLY A 88 -17.82 -17.86 28.91
N GLU A 89 -19.12 -17.93 29.09
CA GLU A 89 -20.04 -17.05 28.40
C GLU A 89 -19.96 -15.63 28.96
N TYR A 90 -19.94 -14.65 28.04
CA TYR A 90 -20.10 -13.25 28.38
C TYR A 90 -21.06 -12.58 27.39
N THR A 91 -21.64 -11.48 27.80
CA THR A 91 -22.55 -10.68 26.95
C THR A 91 -22.07 -9.25 26.87
N ILE A 92 -22.19 -8.65 25.68
CA ILE A 92 -21.97 -7.24 25.42
C ILE A 92 -23.33 -6.63 25.02
N ARG A 93 -23.79 -5.68 25.81
CA ARG A 93 -25.01 -4.94 25.54
C ARG A 93 -24.66 -3.60 24.92
N ILE A 94 -25.22 -3.32 23.74
CA ILE A 94 -25.11 -2.05 23.02
C ILE A 94 -26.44 -1.34 23.14
N ASP A 95 -26.45 -0.16 23.76
CA ASP A 95 -27.64 0.67 23.94
C ASP A 95 -27.49 1.96 23.15
N ALA A 96 -28.11 2.00 21.97
CA ALA A 96 -28.11 3.14 21.06
C ALA A 96 -29.39 3.97 21.12
N ARG A 97 -30.25 3.81 22.15
CA ARG A 97 -31.48 4.57 22.28
C ARG A 97 -31.27 6.08 22.41
N GLY A 98 -30.06 6.48 22.83
CA GLY A 98 -29.64 7.87 22.84
C GLY A 98 -29.46 8.50 21.44
N LEU A 99 -29.57 7.72 20.37
CA LEU A 99 -29.49 8.19 18.99
C LEU A 99 -30.88 8.53 18.39
N LYS A 100 -31.95 8.31 19.10
CA LYS A 100 -33.31 8.55 18.57
C LYS A 100 -33.47 9.99 18.08
N GLY A 101 -33.78 10.16 16.79
CA GLY A 101 -33.89 11.46 16.12
C GLY A 101 -32.55 12.08 15.70
N VAL A 102 -31.42 11.49 16.09
CA VAL A 102 -30.06 11.95 15.75
C VAL A 102 -29.45 11.09 14.65
N ALA A 103 -29.51 9.77 14.82
CA ALA A 103 -28.94 8.83 13.86
C ALA A 103 -29.73 7.52 13.82
N ARG A 104 -29.69 6.86 12.68
CA ARG A 104 -30.01 5.44 12.51
C ARG A 104 -28.77 4.64 12.82
N ALA A 105 -28.93 3.51 13.51
CA ALA A 105 -27.81 2.61 13.79
C ALA A 105 -28.14 1.20 13.31
N ASP A 106 -27.23 0.62 12.52
CA ASP A 106 -27.22 -0.81 12.21
C ASP A 106 -26.30 -1.49 13.22
N LEU A 107 -26.92 -2.23 14.15
CA LEU A 107 -26.22 -2.82 15.28
C LEU A 107 -25.75 -4.23 14.95
N PRO A 108 -24.58 -4.66 15.43
CA PRO A 108 -24.15 -6.05 15.32
C PRO A 108 -25.03 -6.94 16.21
N CYS A 109 -25.01 -8.24 15.93
CA CYS A 109 -25.66 -9.27 16.72
C CYS A 109 -27.21 -9.21 16.68
N GLU A 110 -27.86 -9.80 17.70
CA GLU A 110 -29.31 -9.80 17.81
C GLU A 110 -29.80 -8.49 18.41
N ALA A 111 -30.55 -7.71 17.63
CA ALA A 111 -31.01 -6.39 18.03
C ALA A 111 -32.55 -6.32 18.17
N ASP A 112 -33.02 -5.67 19.22
CA ASP A 112 -34.39 -5.23 19.39
C ASP A 112 -34.44 -3.70 19.34
N GLY A 113 -34.75 -3.16 18.16
CA GLY A 113 -34.70 -1.73 17.86
C GLY A 113 -33.26 -1.17 17.98
N LEU A 114 -33.06 -0.23 18.91
CA LEU A 114 -31.77 0.42 19.17
C LEU A 114 -31.00 -0.23 20.34
N VAL A 115 -31.29 -1.47 20.66
CA VAL A 115 -30.53 -2.23 21.67
C VAL A 115 -30.12 -3.59 21.09
N ALA A 116 -28.84 -3.90 21.16
CA ALA A 116 -28.34 -5.22 20.76
C ALA A 116 -27.64 -5.92 21.92
N VAL A 117 -27.68 -7.26 21.89
CA VAL A 117 -26.93 -8.12 22.81
C VAL A 117 -26.10 -9.09 22.00
N CYS A 118 -24.79 -9.02 22.19
CA CYS A 118 -23.81 -9.92 21.59
C CYS A 118 -23.34 -10.92 22.63
N THR A 119 -23.36 -12.21 22.33
CA THR A 119 -22.86 -13.27 23.21
C THR A 119 -21.53 -13.78 22.67
N GLY A 120 -20.52 -13.85 23.53
CA GLY A 120 -19.23 -14.46 23.27
C GLY A 120 -18.89 -15.52 24.32
N TYR A 121 -17.89 -16.34 24.05
CA TYR A 121 -17.56 -17.47 24.94
C TYR A 121 -16.12 -17.47 25.47
N ASP A 122 -15.15 -17.06 24.67
CA ASP A 122 -13.75 -17.06 25.06
C ASP A 122 -13.15 -15.67 24.86
N LEU A 123 -12.23 -15.28 25.76
CA LEU A 123 -11.44 -14.06 25.64
C LEU A 123 -9.96 -14.39 25.56
N TYR A 124 -9.27 -13.63 24.73
CA TYR A 124 -7.83 -13.76 24.45
C TYR A 124 -7.10 -12.49 24.90
N ALA A 125 -5.81 -12.57 25.18
CA ALA A 125 -5.02 -11.39 25.53
C ALA A 125 -5.00 -10.37 24.37
N GLY A 126 -5.06 -9.08 24.69
CA GLY A 126 -5.11 -7.98 23.73
C GLY A 126 -6.46 -7.79 23.05
N THR A 127 -6.44 -7.13 21.89
CA THR A 127 -7.66 -6.75 21.13
C THR A 127 -7.86 -7.55 19.85
N THR A 128 -6.81 -8.19 19.33
CA THR A 128 -6.78 -8.76 17.96
C THR A 128 -7.85 -9.82 17.73
N PHE A 129 -8.08 -10.70 18.69
CA PHE A 129 -9.01 -11.83 18.58
C PHE A 129 -10.37 -11.58 19.22
N ASN A 130 -10.57 -10.43 19.89
CA ASN A 130 -11.75 -10.13 20.68
C ASN A 130 -12.65 -9.10 20.00
N ARG A 131 -13.02 -9.35 18.75
CA ARG A 131 -13.90 -8.47 17.99
C ARG A 131 -15.37 -8.71 18.35
N VAL A 132 -16.09 -7.66 18.72
CA VAL A 132 -17.54 -7.70 18.98
C VAL A 132 -18.32 -7.48 17.67
N GLY A 133 -17.94 -6.46 16.91
CA GLY A 133 -18.57 -6.09 15.64
C GLY A 133 -18.53 -4.61 15.38
N GLY A 134 -19.07 -4.16 14.24
CA GLY A 134 -19.16 -2.76 13.88
C GLY A 134 -20.59 -2.23 14.01
N ILE A 135 -20.74 -1.03 14.54
CA ILE A 135 -22.00 -0.26 14.53
C ILE A 135 -21.91 0.70 13.36
N ARG A 136 -22.75 0.54 12.34
CA ARG A 136 -22.86 1.51 11.25
C ARG A 136 -23.87 2.58 11.60
N LEU A 137 -23.55 3.83 11.27
CA LEU A 137 -24.35 4.99 11.62
C LEU A 137 -24.72 5.78 10.37
N ASP A 138 -26.00 6.10 10.24
CA ASP A 138 -26.55 6.99 9.22
C ASP A 138 -27.28 8.16 9.87
N LEU A 139 -27.39 9.28 9.16
CA LEU A 139 -28.25 10.38 9.60
C LEU A 139 -29.70 9.92 9.76
N SER A 140 -30.37 10.38 10.81
CA SER A 140 -31.84 10.32 10.88
C SER A 140 -32.46 11.35 9.93
N ASP A 141 -33.62 11.05 9.36
CA ASP A 141 -34.35 11.99 8.50
C ASP A 141 -34.72 13.29 9.22
N ASP A 142 -34.77 13.25 10.55
CA ASP A 142 -35.13 14.38 11.41
C ASP A 142 -33.91 15.09 12.02
N SER A 143 -32.67 14.67 11.70
CA SER A 143 -31.45 15.22 12.30
C SER A 143 -31.07 16.57 11.73
N GLU A 144 -30.63 17.46 12.59
CA GLU A 144 -30.15 18.80 12.25
C GLU A 144 -28.68 18.98 12.68
N ALA A 145 -27.99 19.93 12.04
CA ALA A 145 -26.64 20.30 12.44
C ALA A 145 -26.57 20.70 13.91
N GLY A 146 -25.75 20.02 14.69
CA GLY A 146 -25.60 20.27 16.11
C GLY A 146 -26.29 19.26 16.99
N ASP A 147 -27.13 18.39 16.46
CA ASP A 147 -27.73 17.31 17.23
C ASP A 147 -26.66 16.39 17.79
N THR A 148 -26.91 15.87 18.96
CA THR A 148 -25.99 14.96 19.65
C THR A 148 -26.73 13.77 20.23
N GLY A 149 -26.09 12.62 20.19
CA GLY A 149 -26.59 11.38 20.76
C GLY A 149 -25.49 10.58 21.44
N LYS A 150 -25.84 9.48 22.06
CA LYS A 150 -24.89 8.60 22.73
C LYS A 150 -25.22 7.14 22.50
N ILE A 151 -24.17 6.34 22.38
CA ILE A 151 -24.23 4.88 22.47
C ILE A 151 -23.50 4.48 23.74
N VAL A 152 -24.11 3.59 24.53
CA VAL A 152 -23.49 3.04 25.74
C VAL A 152 -23.27 1.53 25.52
N VAL A 153 -22.05 1.08 25.69
CA VAL A 153 -21.69 -0.33 25.54
C VAL A 153 -21.21 -0.86 26.89
N THR A 154 -21.88 -1.89 27.38
CA THR A 154 -21.58 -2.53 28.66
C THR A 154 -21.35 -4.03 28.46
N GLY A 155 -20.58 -4.65 29.36
CA GLY A 155 -20.33 -6.08 29.33
C GLY A 155 -20.68 -6.75 30.67
N GLU A 156 -21.09 -8.01 30.63
CA GLU A 156 -21.35 -8.86 31.78
C GLU A 156 -20.78 -10.28 31.51
N GLY A 157 -20.17 -10.87 32.51
CA GLY A 157 -19.64 -12.24 32.46
C GLY A 157 -19.16 -12.70 33.84
N GLU A 158 -19.25 -13.99 34.13
CA GLU A 158 -18.81 -14.53 35.41
C GLU A 158 -17.27 -14.40 35.53
N GLY A 159 -16.80 -13.77 36.63
CA GLY A 159 -15.39 -13.53 36.85
C GLY A 159 -14.77 -12.44 35.98
N LEU A 160 -15.57 -11.62 35.29
CA LEU A 160 -15.13 -10.49 34.46
C LEU A 160 -15.57 -9.16 35.05
N ASP A 161 -14.72 -8.14 34.96
CA ASP A 161 -14.99 -6.76 35.35
C ASP A 161 -14.84 -5.84 34.13
N PHE A 162 -15.95 -5.54 33.47
CA PHE A 162 -15.98 -4.76 32.24
C PHE A 162 -15.94 -3.26 32.50
N THR A 163 -14.98 -2.57 31.89
CA THR A 163 -15.03 -1.12 31.75
C THR A 163 -15.90 -0.75 30.55
N PRO A 164 -17.01 -0.02 30.75
CA PRO A 164 -17.93 0.34 29.68
C PRO A 164 -17.33 1.38 28.72
N LEU A 165 -17.80 1.37 27.45
CA LEU A 165 -17.51 2.41 26.46
C LEU A 165 -18.75 3.30 26.28
N THR A 166 -18.54 4.61 26.18
CA THR A 166 -19.58 5.57 25.74
C THR A 166 -19.08 6.23 24.47
N VAL A 167 -19.89 6.19 23.42
CA VAL A 167 -19.62 6.84 22.14
C VAL A 167 -20.50 8.07 22.01
N ASP A 168 -19.89 9.24 21.89
CA ASP A 168 -20.57 10.50 21.61
C ASP A 168 -20.79 10.64 20.09
N VAL A 169 -22.04 10.68 19.65
CA VAL A 169 -22.41 10.89 18.24
C VAL A 169 -22.89 12.33 18.06
N ARG A 170 -22.36 13.01 17.03
CA ARG A 170 -22.67 14.41 16.71
C ARG A 170 -23.04 14.56 15.25
N VAL A 171 -24.01 15.41 14.94
CA VAL A 171 -24.41 15.73 13.58
C VAL A 171 -23.78 17.04 13.14
N GLY A 172 -23.12 17.02 11.97
CA GLY A 172 -22.55 18.20 11.36
C GLY A 172 -21.29 18.69 12.07
N GLY A 173 -20.32 17.84 12.32
CA GLY A 173 -18.96 18.21 12.73
C GLY A 173 -18.23 19.01 11.65
N PRO A 174 -16.96 19.38 11.86
CA PRO A 174 -16.13 19.88 10.78
C PRO A 174 -15.93 18.77 9.76
N GLU A 175 -16.06 19.09 8.47
CA GLU A 175 -15.86 18.18 7.36
C GLU A 175 -14.99 18.83 6.33
N LEU A 176 -13.76 18.32 6.17
CA LEU A 176 -12.76 18.91 5.27
C LEU A 176 -12.69 18.10 3.98
N LEU A 177 -13.07 18.75 2.89
CA LEU A 177 -12.90 18.22 1.53
C LEU A 177 -11.67 18.83 0.88
N ASN A 178 -11.04 18.07 0.02
CA ASN A 178 -9.82 18.43 -0.69
C ASN A 178 -10.16 18.96 -2.07
N ARG A 179 -9.50 20.03 -2.52
CA ARG A 179 -9.64 20.50 -3.89
C ARG A 179 -9.21 19.41 -4.85
N GLU A 180 -9.99 19.21 -5.90
CA GLU A 180 -9.64 18.26 -6.96
C GLU A 180 -8.29 18.60 -7.60
N LEU A 181 -7.50 17.56 -7.86
CA LEU A 181 -6.22 17.67 -8.53
C LEU A 181 -6.42 17.63 -10.06
N SER A 182 -5.55 18.31 -10.77
CA SER A 182 -5.43 18.21 -12.22
C SER A 182 -4.04 17.72 -12.61
N LEU A 183 -3.99 16.88 -13.63
CA LEU A 183 -2.72 16.38 -14.17
C LEU A 183 -1.87 17.53 -14.69
N PRO A 184 -0.60 17.64 -14.30
CA PRO A 184 0.35 18.52 -14.96
C PRO A 184 0.54 18.06 -16.41
N LYS A 185 0.70 19.02 -17.32
CA LYS A 185 0.96 18.72 -18.73
C LYS A 185 2.45 18.43 -18.93
N ASP A 186 2.74 17.40 -19.70
CA ASP A 186 4.10 17.08 -20.21
C ASP A 186 5.17 17.02 -19.11
N LEU A 187 4.82 16.53 -17.91
CA LEU A 187 5.74 16.38 -16.80
C LEU A 187 6.85 15.37 -17.17
N LYS A 188 8.12 15.78 -16.98
CA LYS A 188 9.28 14.93 -17.23
C LYS A 188 9.87 14.40 -15.94
N ALA A 189 10.60 13.30 -16.05
CA ALA A 189 11.41 12.79 -14.95
C ALA A 189 12.44 13.83 -14.49
N GLY A 190 12.63 13.96 -13.17
CA GLY A 190 13.49 14.97 -12.54
C GLY A 190 12.86 16.36 -12.41
N GLU A 191 11.68 16.61 -12.96
CA GLU A 191 11.00 17.91 -12.88
C GLU A 191 10.20 18.07 -11.58
N THR A 192 10.00 19.33 -11.21
CA THR A 192 9.16 19.73 -10.06
C THR A 192 7.88 20.37 -10.57
N PHE A 193 6.75 20.06 -9.92
CA PHE A 193 5.47 20.71 -10.18
C PHE A 193 4.81 21.16 -8.87
N GLU A 194 3.85 22.07 -8.98
CA GLU A 194 3.11 22.64 -7.86
C GLU A 194 1.63 22.26 -8.00
N PRO A 195 1.16 21.21 -7.28
CA PRO A 195 -0.25 20.84 -7.32
C PRO A 195 -1.12 21.94 -6.68
N PRO A 196 -2.32 22.21 -7.23
CA PRO A 196 -3.22 23.23 -6.70
C PRO A 196 -3.92 22.74 -5.43
N LEU A 197 -3.19 22.64 -4.31
CA LEU A 197 -3.75 22.18 -3.04
C LEU A 197 -4.80 23.16 -2.51
N GLY A 198 -5.81 22.61 -1.84
CA GLY A 198 -6.83 23.41 -1.18
C GLY A 198 -7.75 22.55 -0.33
N VAL A 199 -8.40 23.16 0.62
CA VAL A 199 -9.35 22.53 1.54
C VAL A 199 -10.61 23.38 1.67
N MET A 200 -11.76 22.75 1.77
CA MET A 200 -13.03 23.41 2.08
C MET A 200 -13.68 22.71 3.26
N ASN A 201 -14.04 23.47 4.28
CA ASN A 201 -14.86 22.94 5.34
C ASN A 201 -16.34 23.00 4.93
N VAL A 202 -16.87 21.87 4.46
CA VAL A 202 -18.28 21.74 4.07
C VAL A 202 -19.17 21.36 5.26
N GLY A 203 -18.55 21.09 6.40
CA GLY A 203 -19.27 20.72 7.63
C GLY A 203 -20.06 21.87 8.25
N GLY A 204 -20.90 21.55 9.21
CA GLY A 204 -21.77 22.51 9.91
C GLY A 204 -21.06 23.31 11.02
N ARG A 205 -19.78 23.04 11.30
CA ARG A 205 -19.01 23.68 12.38
C ARG A 205 -17.59 24.02 11.92
N PRO A 206 -16.97 25.05 12.54
CA PRO A 206 -15.56 25.31 12.33
C PRO A 206 -14.68 24.13 12.74
N SER A 207 -13.56 23.94 12.05
CA SER A 207 -12.49 23.06 12.47
C SER A 207 -11.44 23.85 13.24
N GLU A 208 -11.10 23.46 14.46
CA GLU A 208 -10.13 24.13 15.33
C GLU A 208 -8.67 23.85 14.95
N GLY A 209 -8.44 23.54 13.71
CA GLY A 209 -7.17 23.22 13.09
C GLY A 209 -7.32 22.18 12.02
N ALA A 210 -6.23 21.90 11.31
CA ALA A 210 -6.20 20.90 10.26
C ALA A 210 -4.87 20.15 10.24
N VAL A 211 -4.91 18.93 9.73
CA VAL A 211 -3.73 18.15 9.34
C VAL A 211 -3.75 17.98 7.84
N LEU A 212 -2.70 18.39 7.16
CA LEU A 212 -2.43 18.06 5.77
C LEU A 212 -1.52 16.84 5.72
N ARG A 213 -1.93 15.83 4.99
CA ARG A 213 -1.12 14.69 4.60
C ARG A 213 -0.80 14.77 3.12
N LEU A 214 0.47 14.70 2.76
CA LEU A 214 0.92 14.49 1.38
C LEU A 214 1.49 13.08 1.28
N TYR A 215 1.20 12.42 0.19
CA TYR A 215 1.71 11.08 -0.13
C TYR A 215 2.25 11.07 -1.55
N GLY A 216 3.45 10.54 -1.73
CA GLY A 216 4.06 10.28 -3.02
C GLY A 216 4.62 8.87 -3.07
N SER A 217 4.29 8.08 -4.10
CA SER A 217 4.93 6.79 -4.32
C SER A 217 6.44 6.94 -4.57
N ARG A 218 7.16 5.83 -4.74
CA ARG A 218 8.63 5.78 -4.78
C ARG A 218 9.29 6.83 -5.66
N GLY A 219 8.69 7.13 -6.82
CA GLY A 219 9.23 8.12 -7.77
C GLY A 219 8.97 9.58 -7.41
N LEU A 220 8.36 9.86 -6.24
CA LEU A 220 8.00 11.23 -5.84
C LEU A 220 8.65 11.61 -4.52
N SER A 221 9.03 12.89 -4.40
CA SER A 221 9.56 13.49 -3.19
C SER A 221 9.01 14.90 -2.98
N PHE A 222 9.15 15.41 -1.74
CA PHE A 222 8.68 16.73 -1.34
C PHE A 222 9.90 17.56 -0.88
N PRO A 223 10.43 18.46 -1.72
CA PRO A 223 11.65 19.20 -1.43
C PRO A 223 11.49 20.30 -0.40
N ASP A 224 10.26 20.72 -0.08
CA ASP A 224 10.00 21.79 0.86
C ASP A 224 10.20 21.36 2.31
N ASP A 225 10.78 22.22 3.13
CA ASP A 225 11.15 21.94 4.52
C ASP A 225 10.41 22.88 5.49
N PHE A 226 9.06 22.74 5.56
CA PHE A 226 8.22 23.58 6.40
C PHE A 226 8.33 23.23 7.89
N GLY A 227 8.42 24.24 8.77
CA GLY A 227 8.63 24.08 10.21
C GLY A 227 7.52 23.36 10.94
N ASN A 228 6.27 23.54 10.51
CA ASN A 228 5.09 22.83 11.05
C ASN A 228 4.79 21.50 10.36
N CYS A 229 5.75 20.98 9.58
CA CYS A 229 5.61 19.70 8.89
C CYS A 229 6.67 18.70 9.34
N SER A 230 6.37 17.43 9.22
CA SER A 230 7.33 16.34 9.35
C SER A 230 7.22 15.38 8.18
N SER A 231 8.35 14.88 7.72
CA SER A 231 8.43 13.91 6.61
C SER A 231 8.94 12.56 7.07
N SER A 232 8.47 11.49 6.42
CA SER A 232 9.03 10.15 6.54
C SER A 232 9.18 9.55 5.14
N VAL A 233 10.27 8.81 4.95
CA VAL A 233 10.52 8.04 3.74
C VAL A 233 10.52 6.58 4.13
N VAL A 234 9.64 5.80 3.53
CA VAL A 234 9.58 4.36 3.68
C VAL A 234 10.27 3.76 2.45
N ASP A 235 11.54 3.39 2.61
CA ASP A 235 12.39 2.80 1.57
C ASP A 235 12.75 1.33 1.84
N THR A 236 12.24 0.77 2.96
CA THR A 236 12.43 -0.61 3.36
C THR A 236 11.16 -1.43 3.16
N GLY A 237 11.32 -2.69 2.74
CA GLY A 237 10.20 -3.59 2.51
C GLY A 237 9.80 -3.71 1.02
N PRO A 238 8.58 -4.16 0.72
CA PRO A 238 8.15 -4.35 -0.66
C PRO A 238 8.15 -3.03 -1.45
N LEU A 239 8.71 -3.04 -2.67
CA LEU A 239 8.82 -1.86 -3.55
C LEU A 239 7.48 -1.12 -3.74
N LEU A 240 6.36 -1.85 -3.83
CA LEU A 240 5.01 -1.27 -3.94
C LEU A 240 4.59 -0.41 -2.75
N ARG A 241 5.26 -0.55 -1.60
CA ARG A 241 4.98 0.21 -0.37
C ARG A 241 5.99 1.31 -0.11
N GLN A 242 7.02 1.41 -0.93
CA GLN A 242 7.98 2.52 -0.80
C GLN A 242 7.29 3.82 -1.18
N HIS A 243 7.39 4.82 -0.29
CA HIS A 243 6.72 6.10 -0.47
C HIS A 243 7.35 7.18 0.41
N THR A 244 7.05 8.41 0.07
CA THR A 244 7.33 9.58 0.92
C THR A 244 6.01 10.11 1.46
N GLU A 245 5.96 10.37 2.76
CA GLU A 245 4.81 11.00 3.42
C GLU A 245 5.24 12.27 4.14
N VAL A 246 4.45 13.34 4.00
CA VAL A 246 4.59 14.59 4.77
C VAL A 246 3.31 14.83 5.54
N LEU A 247 3.43 15.17 6.82
CA LEU A 247 2.32 15.60 7.67
C LEU A 247 2.58 17.02 8.16
N CYS A 248 1.65 17.93 7.91
CA CYS A 248 1.70 19.31 8.38
C CYS A 248 0.50 19.59 9.29
N THR A 249 0.72 20.33 10.38
CA THR A 249 -0.33 20.73 11.30
C THR A 249 -0.58 22.23 11.22
N PHE A 250 -1.84 22.63 11.19
CA PHE A 250 -2.31 24.01 11.19
C PHE A 250 -3.18 24.23 12.42
N SER A 251 -2.91 25.29 13.17
CA SER A 251 -3.70 25.68 14.36
C SER A 251 -4.78 26.71 14.06
N ASP A 252 -4.83 27.19 12.82
CA ASP A 252 -5.84 28.17 12.40
C ASP A 252 -7.22 27.54 12.33
N THR A 253 -8.24 28.26 12.77
CA THR A 253 -9.63 27.82 12.66
C THR A 253 -10.09 27.89 11.20
N LEU A 254 -10.63 26.79 10.68
CA LEU A 254 -11.24 26.73 9.35
C LEU A 254 -12.76 26.87 9.50
N ASP A 255 -13.30 28.04 9.16
CA ASP A 255 -14.74 28.33 9.28
C ASP A 255 -15.58 27.39 8.43
N ALA A 256 -16.78 27.07 8.92
CA ALA A 256 -17.78 26.32 8.17
C ALA A 256 -18.16 27.06 6.87
N GLY A 257 -18.25 26.33 5.75
CA GLY A 257 -18.56 26.86 4.42
C GLY A 257 -17.40 27.63 3.77
N ALA A 258 -16.22 27.68 4.39
CA ALA A 258 -15.07 28.43 3.85
C ALA A 258 -14.02 27.49 3.22
N ALA A 259 -13.37 27.99 2.18
CA ALA A 259 -12.23 27.33 1.55
C ALA A 259 -10.91 28.03 1.87
N TYR A 260 -9.85 27.26 1.88
CA TYR A 260 -8.49 27.70 2.17
C TYR A 260 -7.50 27.05 1.22
N SER A 261 -6.37 27.71 1.01
CA SER A 261 -5.23 27.16 0.26
C SER A 261 -3.93 27.46 0.99
N PRO A 262 -2.87 26.68 0.76
CA PRO A 262 -1.54 27.04 1.22
C PRO A 262 -1.16 28.46 0.74
N ALA A 263 -0.59 29.28 1.63
CA ALA A 263 -0.16 30.65 1.32
C ALA A 263 1.10 30.69 0.44
N GLY A 264 1.78 29.56 0.29
CA GLY A 264 2.94 29.40 -0.57
C GLY A 264 2.88 28.09 -1.35
N PRO A 265 3.74 27.95 -2.37
CA PRO A 265 3.78 26.73 -3.19
C PRO A 265 4.21 25.53 -2.34
N VAL A 266 3.52 24.42 -2.56
CA VAL A 266 3.95 23.08 -2.10
C VAL A 266 4.44 22.33 -3.32
N ARG A 267 5.71 21.97 -3.34
CA ARG A 267 6.35 21.36 -4.50
C ARG A 267 6.41 19.86 -4.38
N VAL A 268 6.17 19.20 -5.51
CA VAL A 268 6.36 17.77 -5.69
C VAL A 268 7.40 17.57 -6.77
N GLN A 269 8.44 16.80 -6.49
CA GLN A 269 9.52 16.51 -7.42
C GLN A 269 9.47 15.05 -7.84
N THR A 270 9.51 14.82 -9.15
CA THR A 270 9.67 13.49 -9.74
C THR A 270 11.14 13.07 -9.70
N ALA A 271 11.40 11.79 -9.46
CA ALA A 271 12.74 11.23 -9.59
C ALA A 271 13.10 11.02 -11.07
N ASP A 272 14.39 10.85 -11.37
CA ASP A 272 14.87 10.56 -12.72
C ASP A 272 14.33 9.22 -13.27
N PHE A 273 13.97 8.31 -12.38
CA PHE A 273 13.38 7.01 -12.72
C PHE A 273 11.84 7.00 -12.68
N ALA A 274 11.16 8.09 -12.37
CA ALA A 274 9.70 8.15 -12.34
C ALA A 274 9.10 7.87 -13.74
N LEU A 275 8.00 7.11 -13.78
CA LEU A 275 7.24 6.85 -15.02
C LEU A 275 5.73 6.90 -14.76
N HIS A 276 5.26 6.08 -13.84
CA HIS A 276 3.88 6.07 -13.38
C HIS A 276 3.90 6.02 -11.86
N ASP A 277 3.59 7.13 -11.24
CA ASP A 277 3.60 7.31 -9.80
C ASP A 277 2.24 7.76 -9.28
N ILE A 278 2.02 7.65 -7.97
CA ILE A 278 0.80 8.10 -7.33
C ILE A 278 1.14 9.28 -6.44
N PHE A 279 0.44 10.39 -6.66
CA PHE A 279 0.41 11.52 -5.75
C PHE A 279 -0.97 11.66 -5.15
N SER A 280 -1.05 11.81 -3.83
CA SER A 280 -2.30 12.15 -3.17
C SER A 280 -2.08 13.12 -2.01
N TYR A 281 -3.13 13.84 -1.68
CA TYR A 281 -3.16 14.62 -0.45
C TYR A 281 -4.54 14.59 0.19
N SER A 282 -4.56 14.85 1.50
CA SER A 282 -5.79 14.99 2.24
C SER A 282 -5.65 15.99 3.38
N PHE A 283 -6.71 16.75 3.61
CA PHE A 283 -6.89 17.50 4.85
C PHE A 283 -7.91 16.78 5.73
N ARG A 284 -7.67 16.79 7.02
CA ARG A 284 -8.63 16.36 8.03
C ARG A 284 -8.59 17.31 9.22
N PRO A 285 -9.64 17.36 10.04
CA PRO A 285 -9.59 18.11 11.30
C PRO A 285 -8.42 17.65 12.17
N LEU A 286 -7.83 18.60 12.88
CA LEU A 286 -6.82 18.34 13.91
C LEU A 286 -7.53 18.00 15.22
N GLU A 287 -7.25 16.83 15.78
CA GLU A 287 -7.80 16.42 17.06
C GLU A 287 -7.11 17.13 18.24
N PRO A 288 -7.82 17.40 19.34
CA PRO A 288 -7.23 18.04 20.52
C PRO A 288 -6.03 17.25 21.06
N GLY A 289 -4.87 17.94 21.16
CA GLY A 289 -3.64 17.33 21.66
C GLY A 289 -2.86 16.46 20.66
N GLU A 290 -3.39 16.23 19.48
CA GLU A 290 -2.78 15.39 18.45
C GLU A 290 -1.49 16.02 17.88
N ALA A 291 -1.46 17.33 17.69
CA ALA A 291 -0.31 18.05 17.10
C ALA A 291 1.02 17.71 17.79
N GLU A 292 1.01 17.48 19.11
CA GLU A 292 2.23 17.14 19.85
C GLU A 292 2.77 15.74 19.56
N THR A 293 1.92 14.82 19.14
CA THR A 293 2.26 13.41 18.93
C THR A 293 2.50 13.07 17.47
N LEU A 294 1.81 13.75 16.55
CA LEU A 294 1.80 13.46 15.12
C LEU A 294 3.20 13.50 14.48
N HIS A 295 4.04 14.43 14.94
CA HIS A 295 5.39 14.62 14.40
C HIS A 295 6.47 13.75 15.08
N ARG A 296 6.11 12.95 16.10
CA ARG A 296 7.05 12.14 16.90
C ARG A 296 7.16 10.70 16.44
N GLY A 297 6.55 10.32 15.31
CA GLY A 297 6.61 8.97 14.76
C GLY A 297 8.05 8.52 14.47
N GLU A 298 8.32 7.23 14.60
CA GLU A 298 9.63 6.65 14.27
C GLU A 298 9.97 6.93 12.79
N GLY A 299 11.21 7.35 12.53
CA GLY A 299 11.68 7.68 11.18
C GLY A 299 11.20 9.02 10.62
N ARG A 300 10.41 9.81 11.36
CA ARG A 300 10.00 11.15 10.92
C ARG A 300 11.07 12.20 11.18
N ARG A 301 11.29 13.04 10.18
CA ARG A 301 12.18 14.22 10.24
C ARG A 301 11.31 15.47 10.29
N GLN A 302 11.44 16.25 11.38
CA GLN A 302 10.80 17.55 11.51
C GLN A 302 11.44 18.56 10.56
N GLY A 303 10.63 19.36 9.89
CA GLY A 303 11.10 20.48 9.09
C GLY A 303 11.69 21.61 9.93
N SER A 304 12.52 22.43 9.31
CA SER A 304 13.28 23.51 9.97
C SER A 304 13.08 24.88 9.32
N GLY A 305 12.36 24.94 8.21
CA GLY A 305 12.05 26.17 7.50
C GLY A 305 10.90 26.97 8.13
N PRO A 306 10.41 28.01 7.43
CA PRO A 306 9.21 28.72 7.81
C PRO A 306 7.99 27.78 7.84
N ASP A 307 7.02 28.09 8.69
CA ASP A 307 5.77 27.34 8.72
C ASP A 307 4.98 27.54 7.42
N LEU A 308 4.39 26.46 6.92
CA LEU A 308 3.36 26.52 5.90
C LEU A 308 2.08 27.06 6.56
N THR A 309 1.50 28.09 6.00
CA THR A 309 0.25 28.69 6.50
C THR A 309 -0.87 28.50 5.52
N LEU A 310 -2.11 28.57 5.99
CA LEU A 310 -3.30 28.58 5.16
C LEU A 310 -3.83 30.00 5.03
N GLU A 311 -4.25 30.36 3.83
CA GLU A 311 -4.98 31.60 3.56
C GLU A 311 -6.38 31.29 3.05
N ARG A 312 -7.34 32.13 3.42
CA ARG A 312 -8.71 31.98 2.98
C ARG A 312 -8.77 32.20 1.46
N ALA A 313 -9.26 31.20 0.73
CA ALA A 313 -9.57 31.32 -0.68
C ALA A 313 -10.82 32.20 -0.87
N GLY A 314 -11.00 32.78 -2.06
CA GLY A 314 -12.23 33.49 -2.40
C GLY A 314 -13.45 32.58 -2.43
N GLU A 315 -14.51 33.01 -3.13
CA GLU A 315 -15.67 32.12 -3.36
C GLU A 315 -15.20 30.81 -4.01
N ALA A 316 -15.57 29.69 -3.42
CA ALA A 316 -15.21 28.35 -3.86
C ALA A 316 -16.47 27.58 -4.21
N ASP A 317 -16.42 26.83 -5.30
CA ASP A 317 -17.47 25.91 -5.69
C ASP A 317 -17.25 24.55 -5.00
N PRO A 318 -18.15 24.10 -4.09
CA PRO A 318 -18.03 22.82 -3.43
C PRO A 318 -17.87 21.62 -4.38
N ALA A 319 -18.41 21.73 -5.61
CA ALA A 319 -18.27 20.68 -6.63
C ALA A 319 -16.83 20.45 -7.12
N GLN A 320 -15.89 21.35 -6.77
CA GLN A 320 -14.46 21.21 -7.06
C GLN A 320 -13.67 20.57 -5.91
N TYR A 321 -14.37 20.07 -4.88
CA TYR A 321 -13.76 19.47 -3.70
C TYR A 321 -14.25 18.03 -3.52
N THR A 322 -13.35 17.16 -3.10
CA THR A 322 -13.57 15.72 -2.98
C THR A 322 -12.95 15.19 -1.67
N ARG A 323 -13.39 14.05 -1.20
CA ARG A 323 -12.76 13.37 -0.05
C ARG A 323 -11.36 12.87 -0.39
N TYR A 324 -11.16 12.41 -1.63
CA TYR A 324 -9.89 11.86 -2.10
C TYR A 324 -9.34 12.70 -3.24
N ALA A 325 -8.24 13.38 -2.98
CA ALA A 325 -7.49 14.09 -4.01
C ALA A 325 -6.25 13.25 -4.35
N GLU A 326 -6.36 12.46 -5.40
CA GLU A 326 -5.32 11.53 -5.84
C GLU A 326 -5.15 11.59 -7.36
N LEU A 327 -3.92 11.50 -7.82
CA LEU A 327 -3.55 11.43 -9.22
C LEU A 327 -2.68 10.22 -9.51
N ASP A 328 -3.00 9.51 -10.56
CA ASP A 328 -2.03 8.73 -11.31
C ASP A 328 -1.21 9.70 -12.15
N LEU A 329 0.07 9.84 -11.84
CA LEU A 329 0.96 10.84 -12.38
C LEU A 329 1.88 10.21 -13.42
N PRO A 330 1.53 10.30 -14.74
CA PRO A 330 2.41 9.88 -15.79
C PRO A 330 3.55 10.88 -15.95
N THR A 331 4.76 10.36 -16.06
CA THR A 331 5.97 11.14 -16.33
C THR A 331 6.52 10.76 -17.69
N THR A 332 6.89 11.73 -18.50
CA THR A 332 7.57 11.47 -19.78
C THR A 332 8.93 10.87 -19.49
N ASN A 333 9.04 9.55 -19.67
CA ASN A 333 10.22 8.75 -19.43
C ASN A 333 10.11 7.44 -20.20
N THR A 334 11.22 6.69 -20.31
CA THR A 334 11.29 5.39 -20.96
C THR A 334 12.08 4.41 -20.10
N TYR A 335 11.89 3.14 -20.34
CA TYR A 335 12.76 2.08 -19.85
C TYR A 335 13.40 1.35 -21.03
N ASP A 336 14.29 0.42 -20.77
CA ASP A 336 14.92 -0.46 -21.76
C ASP A 336 14.95 -1.88 -21.18
N LEU A 337 14.03 -2.72 -21.65
CA LEU A 337 14.00 -4.14 -21.28
C LEU A 337 14.90 -4.91 -22.24
N ALA A 338 15.87 -5.63 -21.69
CA ALA A 338 16.85 -6.34 -22.46
C ALA A 338 16.93 -7.83 -22.11
N LEU A 339 17.08 -8.67 -23.11
CA LEU A 339 17.40 -10.08 -22.96
C LEU A 339 18.87 -10.33 -23.23
N THR A 340 19.50 -11.15 -22.40
CA THR A 340 20.84 -11.67 -22.63
C THR A 340 20.77 -13.18 -22.85
N GLY A 341 21.34 -13.65 -23.92
CA GLY A 341 21.44 -15.06 -24.25
C GLY A 341 22.57 -15.77 -23.50
N ALA A 342 22.79 -17.02 -23.84
CA ALA A 342 23.81 -17.85 -23.25
C ALA A 342 24.62 -18.60 -24.33
N SER A 343 25.86 -18.93 -24.02
CA SER A 343 26.68 -19.87 -24.83
C SER A 343 27.09 -21.03 -23.95
N ALA A 344 26.92 -22.25 -24.44
CA ALA A 344 27.35 -23.47 -23.78
C ALA A 344 27.90 -24.48 -24.79
N SER A 345 28.74 -25.41 -24.31
CA SER A 345 29.28 -26.50 -25.13
C SER A 345 29.19 -27.82 -24.35
N GLY A 346 28.91 -28.90 -25.06
CA GLY A 346 28.81 -30.24 -24.47
C GLY A 346 28.75 -31.31 -25.55
N GLU A 347 29.11 -32.56 -25.18
CA GLU A 347 28.96 -33.74 -25.99
C GLU A 347 27.55 -34.34 -25.85
N ALA A 348 27.18 -35.24 -26.76
CA ALA A 348 25.88 -35.92 -26.66
C ALA A 348 25.77 -36.71 -25.34
N GLY A 349 24.74 -36.46 -24.58
CA GLY A 349 24.50 -37.00 -23.25
C GLY A 349 24.84 -36.05 -22.10
N ASP A 350 25.61 -34.98 -22.34
CA ASP A 350 25.95 -34.00 -21.32
C ASP A 350 24.75 -33.10 -20.95
N THR A 351 24.77 -32.61 -19.71
CA THR A 351 23.87 -31.55 -19.26
C THR A 351 24.66 -30.28 -19.07
N VAL A 352 24.20 -29.21 -19.72
CA VAL A 352 24.84 -27.88 -19.69
C VAL A 352 23.85 -26.85 -19.14
N THR A 353 24.37 -25.80 -18.52
CA THR A 353 23.55 -24.69 -18.02
C THR A 353 23.60 -23.52 -18.99
N ALA A 354 22.42 -23.03 -19.38
CA ALA A 354 22.25 -21.79 -20.12
C ALA A 354 21.61 -20.73 -19.20
N GLU A 355 22.37 -19.72 -18.84
CA GLU A 355 21.92 -18.61 -18.01
C GLU A 355 21.36 -17.50 -18.89
N ILE A 356 20.03 -17.35 -18.88
CA ILE A 356 19.34 -16.29 -19.61
C ILE A 356 19.22 -15.09 -18.69
N GLY A 357 19.65 -13.91 -19.14
CA GLY A 357 19.50 -12.65 -18.46
C GLY A 357 18.25 -11.91 -18.92
N PHE A 358 17.58 -11.26 -17.98
CA PHE A 358 16.55 -10.27 -18.21
C PHE A 358 16.92 -9.01 -17.43
N ALA A 359 16.92 -7.85 -18.08
CA ALA A 359 17.32 -6.60 -17.49
C ALA A 359 16.31 -5.49 -17.77
N ASN A 360 16.25 -4.52 -16.88
CA ASN A 360 15.79 -3.17 -17.18
C ASN A 360 17.03 -2.27 -17.14
N ASN A 361 17.41 -1.70 -18.28
CA ASN A 361 18.57 -0.80 -18.37
C ASN A 361 18.19 0.65 -18.04
N GLY A 362 16.94 0.90 -17.65
CA GLY A 362 16.47 2.21 -17.25
C GLY A 362 16.24 3.17 -18.42
N PRO A 363 16.10 4.47 -18.15
CA PRO A 363 16.17 5.11 -16.84
C PRO A 363 14.95 4.88 -15.93
N ALA A 364 13.77 4.52 -16.46
CA ALA A 364 12.58 4.40 -15.64
C ALA A 364 12.45 3.05 -14.91
N TRP A 365 11.90 3.08 -13.69
CA TRP A 365 11.38 1.88 -13.05
C TRP A 365 10.00 1.51 -13.61
N ILE A 366 9.62 0.26 -13.50
CA ILE A 366 8.31 -0.20 -13.91
C ILE A 366 7.51 -0.50 -12.65
N SER A 367 6.60 0.39 -12.31
CA SER A 367 5.71 0.25 -11.17
C SER A 367 4.49 -0.62 -11.52
N ALA A 368 3.83 -1.15 -10.52
CA ALA A 368 2.55 -1.85 -10.66
C ALA A 368 1.62 -1.42 -9.52
N LEU A 369 1.58 -0.11 -9.22
CA LEU A 369 0.94 0.46 -8.04
C LEU A 369 -0.57 0.24 -8.01
N ARG A 370 -1.21 0.04 -9.16
CA ARG A 370 -2.67 -0.17 -9.28
C ARG A 370 -3.07 -1.61 -9.54
N SER A 371 -2.20 -2.40 -10.16
CA SER A 371 -2.57 -3.73 -10.68
C SER A 371 -2.14 -4.91 -9.81
N GLY A 372 -1.32 -4.68 -8.80
CA GLY A 372 -0.79 -5.77 -7.98
C GLY A 372 0.26 -6.64 -8.67
N GLY A 373 0.84 -6.18 -9.76
CA GLY A 373 1.96 -6.78 -10.46
C GLY A 373 1.55 -7.60 -11.67
N GLU A 374 1.41 -6.96 -12.81
CA GLU A 374 1.31 -7.65 -14.09
C GLU A 374 2.70 -8.10 -14.53
N PRO A 375 2.90 -9.40 -14.80
CA PRO A 375 4.22 -9.88 -15.16
C PRO A 375 4.52 -9.57 -16.63
N PHE A 376 5.73 -9.06 -16.90
CA PHE A 376 6.32 -9.21 -18.21
C PHE A 376 6.61 -10.69 -18.50
N SER A 377 6.73 -11.05 -19.75
CA SER A 377 7.07 -12.43 -20.11
C SER A 377 7.98 -12.47 -21.32
N PHE A 378 8.81 -13.50 -21.37
CA PHE A 378 9.59 -13.86 -22.54
C PHE A 378 9.49 -15.36 -22.79
N THR A 379 9.78 -15.77 -24.02
CA THR A 379 9.77 -17.17 -24.43
C THR A 379 11.19 -17.67 -24.63
N VAL A 380 11.41 -18.93 -24.30
CA VAL A 380 12.68 -19.65 -24.50
C VAL A 380 12.42 -20.91 -25.29
N VAL A 381 13.11 -21.06 -26.40
CA VAL A 381 13.14 -22.27 -27.22
C VAL A 381 14.54 -22.86 -27.14
N ALA A 382 14.64 -24.14 -26.85
CA ALA A 382 15.93 -24.82 -26.81
C ALA A 382 16.61 -24.83 -28.19
N PRO A 383 17.96 -24.83 -28.26
CA PRO A 383 18.70 -25.08 -29.51
C PRO A 383 18.34 -26.44 -30.10
N GLU A 384 18.50 -26.56 -31.43
CA GLU A 384 18.42 -27.87 -32.11
C GLU A 384 19.42 -28.87 -31.51
N GLY A 385 19.00 -30.12 -31.34
CA GLY A 385 19.80 -31.15 -30.70
C GLY A 385 19.87 -31.07 -29.17
N ALA A 386 19.08 -30.21 -28.53
CA ALA A 386 19.03 -30.12 -27.07
C ALA A 386 17.60 -30.16 -26.53
N THR A 387 17.47 -30.73 -25.33
CA THR A 387 16.19 -30.77 -24.58
C THR A 387 16.33 -30.10 -23.22
N VAL A 388 15.38 -29.22 -22.85
CA VAL A 388 15.31 -28.64 -21.49
C VAL A 388 14.97 -29.73 -20.48
N THR A 389 15.86 -29.97 -19.53
CA THR A 389 15.64 -30.92 -18.41
C THR A 389 15.17 -30.23 -17.15
N THR A 390 15.63 -29.01 -16.90
CA THR A 390 15.19 -28.19 -15.77
C THR A 390 14.99 -26.75 -16.25
N ALA A 391 13.84 -26.18 -15.90
CA ALA A 391 13.53 -24.78 -16.14
C ALA A 391 13.33 -24.04 -14.80
N PRO A 392 13.62 -22.74 -14.72
CA PRO A 392 13.31 -21.92 -13.55
C PRO A 392 11.84 -22.00 -13.14
N LYS A 393 11.54 -21.84 -11.86
CA LYS A 393 10.16 -21.91 -11.33
C LYS A 393 9.20 -20.89 -11.94
N GLN A 394 9.73 -19.75 -12.38
CA GLN A 394 8.97 -18.69 -13.06
C GLN A 394 8.63 -19.05 -14.51
N CYS A 395 9.20 -20.14 -15.04
CA CYS A 395 9.03 -20.57 -16.42
C CYS A 395 8.12 -21.80 -16.49
N ARG A 396 7.18 -21.78 -17.39
CA ARG A 396 6.26 -22.91 -17.67
C ARG A 396 6.40 -23.40 -19.10
N GLY A 397 6.32 -24.69 -19.30
CA GLY A 397 6.30 -25.30 -20.63
C GLY A 397 5.10 -24.80 -21.46
N ILE A 398 5.35 -24.47 -22.71
CA ILE A 398 4.35 -24.04 -23.69
C ILE A 398 4.67 -24.66 -25.06
N THR A 399 3.77 -24.47 -26.00
CA THR A 399 4.06 -24.68 -27.43
C THR A 399 4.14 -23.32 -28.09
N VAL A 400 5.29 -23.04 -28.72
CA VAL A 400 5.55 -21.82 -29.49
C VAL A 400 5.10 -22.09 -30.93
N ASP A 401 4.43 -21.12 -31.57
CA ASP A 401 3.95 -21.16 -32.95
C ASP A 401 3.16 -22.46 -33.29
N GLY A 402 2.45 -22.99 -32.29
CA GLY A 402 1.56 -24.15 -32.45
C GLY A 402 2.25 -25.51 -32.56
N SER A 403 3.60 -25.59 -32.63
CA SER A 403 4.30 -26.85 -32.83
C SER A 403 5.65 -26.99 -32.09
N VAL A 404 6.34 -25.92 -31.76
CA VAL A 404 7.67 -25.97 -31.17
C VAL A 404 7.59 -25.98 -29.64
N PRO A 405 8.17 -27.00 -28.96
CA PRO A 405 8.26 -26.97 -27.49
C PRO A 405 9.11 -25.79 -27.01
N GLY A 406 8.63 -25.10 -26.01
CA GLY A 406 9.35 -23.97 -25.41
C GLY A 406 8.87 -23.68 -24.00
N HIS A 407 9.36 -22.62 -23.42
CA HIS A 407 8.99 -22.15 -22.09
C HIS A 407 8.61 -20.67 -22.15
N ARG A 408 7.60 -20.30 -21.38
CA ARG A 408 7.27 -18.88 -21.10
C ARG A 408 7.67 -18.57 -19.68
N CYS A 409 8.56 -17.61 -19.53
CA CYS A 409 9.05 -17.11 -18.24
C CYS A 409 8.33 -15.82 -17.89
N SER A 410 7.93 -15.68 -16.64
CA SER A 410 7.29 -14.47 -16.12
C SER A 410 8.27 -13.67 -15.28
N VAL A 411 8.28 -12.35 -15.48
CA VAL A 411 9.06 -11.38 -14.72
C VAL A 411 8.08 -10.50 -13.97
N ALA A 412 8.10 -10.60 -12.64
CA ALA A 412 7.16 -9.85 -11.81
C ALA A 412 7.54 -8.36 -11.75
N THR A 413 6.53 -7.50 -11.72
CA THR A 413 6.66 -6.09 -11.36
C THR A 413 6.37 -5.91 -9.87
N PRO A 414 6.85 -4.83 -9.21
CA PRO A 414 7.66 -3.74 -9.77
C PRO A 414 9.08 -4.18 -10.13
N LEU A 415 9.62 -3.57 -11.18
CA LEU A 415 10.97 -3.80 -11.69
C LEU A 415 11.78 -2.50 -11.61
N LEU A 416 12.89 -2.52 -10.89
CA LEU A 416 13.74 -1.35 -10.73
C LEU A 416 14.41 -0.93 -12.04
N GLU A 417 14.85 0.29 -12.10
CA GLU A 417 15.52 0.96 -13.23
C GLU A 417 16.87 0.32 -13.64
N ASP A 418 17.44 -0.49 -12.76
CA ASP A 418 18.71 -1.18 -12.98
C ASP A 418 18.62 -2.69 -12.70
N ALA A 419 17.40 -3.22 -12.69
CA ALA A 419 17.15 -4.61 -12.36
C ALA A 419 17.87 -5.57 -13.29
N ARG A 420 18.44 -6.62 -12.70
CA ARG A 420 19.10 -7.74 -13.40
C ARG A 420 18.60 -9.04 -12.81
N LEU A 421 18.02 -9.87 -13.65
CA LEU A 421 17.47 -11.17 -13.28
C LEU A 421 18.12 -12.26 -14.11
N THR A 422 18.34 -13.43 -13.52
CA THR A 422 18.94 -14.58 -14.18
C THR A 422 17.97 -15.77 -14.14
N PHE A 423 17.86 -16.44 -15.27
CA PHE A 423 17.00 -17.60 -15.47
C PHE A 423 17.86 -18.79 -15.95
N PRO A 424 18.37 -19.65 -15.05
CA PRO A 424 19.21 -20.79 -15.41
C PRO A 424 18.35 -21.94 -15.95
N PHE A 425 18.64 -22.36 -17.18
CA PHE A 425 18.06 -23.55 -17.80
C PHE A 425 19.11 -24.67 -17.87
N GLU A 426 18.74 -25.88 -17.46
CA GLU A 426 19.56 -27.06 -17.71
C GLU A 426 19.11 -27.69 -19.04
N LEU A 427 20.04 -27.83 -19.95
CA LEU A 427 19.85 -28.41 -21.27
C LEU A 427 20.63 -29.71 -21.36
N ARG A 428 19.95 -30.82 -21.71
CA ARG A 428 20.66 -32.04 -22.12
C ARG A 428 20.95 -31.95 -23.61
N VAL A 429 22.21 -32.18 -23.97
CA VAL A 429 22.63 -32.30 -25.36
C VAL A 429 22.25 -33.71 -25.86
N ASP A 430 21.25 -33.81 -26.71
CA ASP A 430 20.81 -35.07 -27.29
C ASP A 430 21.64 -35.43 -28.53
N GLU A 431 22.02 -34.43 -29.33
CA GLU A 431 22.84 -34.52 -30.50
C GLU A 431 23.74 -33.27 -30.63
N VAL A 432 24.99 -33.45 -31.02
CA VAL A 432 25.91 -32.31 -31.24
C VAL A 432 25.59 -31.69 -32.58
N VAL A 433 24.98 -30.52 -32.57
CA VAL A 433 24.72 -29.66 -33.71
C VAL A 433 25.56 -28.41 -33.57
N GLU A 434 26.55 -28.25 -34.45
CA GLU A 434 27.49 -27.12 -34.40
C GLU A 434 26.76 -25.80 -34.62
N GLY A 435 26.93 -24.85 -33.68
CA GLY A 435 26.33 -23.51 -33.76
C GLY A 435 24.83 -23.49 -33.65
N ALA A 436 24.20 -24.57 -33.09
CA ALA A 436 22.76 -24.62 -32.86
C ALA A 436 22.28 -23.45 -32.02
N ARG A 437 21.16 -22.85 -32.41
CA ARG A 437 20.61 -21.66 -31.75
C ARG A 437 19.18 -21.90 -31.27
N GLY A 438 18.95 -21.58 -29.99
CA GLY A 438 17.62 -21.48 -29.40
C GLY A 438 17.24 -20.03 -29.24
N ARG A 439 16.00 -19.68 -29.60
CA ARG A 439 15.51 -18.29 -29.54
C ARG A 439 15.00 -17.97 -28.15
N VAL A 440 15.43 -16.82 -27.64
CA VAL A 440 14.88 -16.16 -26.43
C VAL A 440 14.26 -14.85 -26.89
N ALA A 441 12.98 -14.61 -26.61
CA ALA A 441 12.33 -13.42 -27.14
C ALA A 441 11.20 -12.92 -26.25
N MET A 442 11.08 -11.63 -26.11
CA MET A 442 9.88 -10.98 -25.61
C MET A 442 8.72 -11.11 -26.62
N PRO A 443 7.46 -10.93 -26.19
CA PRO A 443 6.33 -10.86 -27.13
C PRO A 443 6.53 -9.74 -28.15
N ASP A 444 6.15 -10.01 -29.40
CA ASP A 444 6.10 -8.97 -30.43
C ASP A 444 4.87 -8.09 -30.20
N TRP A 445 5.05 -6.99 -29.48
CA TRP A 445 4.05 -5.99 -29.15
C TRP A 445 4.66 -4.59 -29.28
N ASP A 446 3.83 -3.64 -29.67
CA ASP A 446 4.23 -2.23 -29.67
C ASP A 446 4.30 -1.73 -28.22
N ASN A 447 5.51 -1.50 -27.74
CA ASN A 447 5.78 -1.03 -26.38
C ASN A 447 6.42 0.38 -26.46
N PRO A 448 5.63 1.44 -26.41
CA PRO A 448 6.12 2.81 -26.63
C PRO A 448 7.06 3.30 -25.53
N PHE A 449 7.13 2.59 -24.40
CA PHE A 449 8.03 2.94 -23.29
C PHE A 449 9.39 2.27 -23.39
N ASP A 450 9.53 1.25 -24.23
CA ASP A 450 10.80 0.58 -24.44
C ASP A 450 11.67 1.35 -25.46
N SER A 451 12.83 1.81 -25.01
CA SER A 451 13.69 2.68 -25.79
C SER A 451 14.58 1.93 -26.81
N ASP A 452 14.77 0.62 -26.62
CA ASP A 452 15.58 -0.21 -27.55
C ASP A 452 14.98 -1.61 -27.77
N PRO A 453 13.93 -1.74 -28.58
CA PRO A 453 13.34 -3.06 -28.86
C PRO A 453 14.28 -4.00 -29.65
N SER A 454 15.46 -3.56 -30.06
CA SER A 454 16.42 -4.42 -30.77
C SER A 454 17.07 -5.47 -29.87
N ASN A 455 17.06 -5.27 -28.56
CA ASN A 455 17.61 -6.18 -27.55
C ASN A 455 16.54 -7.08 -26.87
N ASP A 456 15.29 -7.06 -27.37
CA ASP A 456 14.19 -7.94 -26.97
C ASP A 456 14.34 -9.40 -27.43
N VAL A 457 15.38 -9.68 -28.22
CA VAL A 457 15.69 -11.00 -28.74
C VAL A 457 17.14 -11.36 -28.46
N ALA A 458 17.33 -12.54 -27.86
CA ALA A 458 18.64 -13.13 -27.60
C ALA A 458 18.67 -14.59 -28.03
N TRP A 459 19.83 -15.21 -27.93
CA TRP A 459 20.04 -16.58 -28.41
C TRP A 459 20.75 -17.42 -27.35
N ILE A 460 20.32 -18.65 -27.18
CA ILE A 460 21.14 -19.71 -26.60
C ILE A 460 21.94 -20.31 -27.73
N VAL A 461 23.25 -20.23 -27.67
CA VAL A 461 24.13 -20.83 -28.66
C VAL A 461 24.78 -22.07 -28.05
N LEU A 462 24.54 -23.22 -28.67
CA LEU A 462 25.13 -24.49 -28.26
C LEU A 462 26.22 -24.90 -29.26
N ASN A 463 27.39 -25.31 -28.75
CA ASN A 463 28.51 -25.74 -29.54
C ASN A 463 28.89 -24.72 -30.64
N ALA A 464 29.12 -23.46 -30.22
CA ALA A 464 29.57 -22.43 -31.16
C ALA A 464 30.75 -22.92 -31.96
N PRO A 465 30.78 -22.70 -33.31
CA PRO A 465 31.97 -23.05 -34.11
C PRO A 465 33.16 -22.34 -33.49
N GLY A 466 34.22 -23.11 -33.19
CA GLY A 466 35.45 -22.54 -32.68
C GLY A 466 35.95 -21.48 -33.67
N GLU A 467 36.44 -20.34 -33.20
CA GLU A 467 37.22 -19.44 -34.04
C GLU A 467 38.34 -20.25 -34.70
N PRO A 468 38.60 -20.08 -36.03
CA PRO A 468 39.65 -20.83 -36.72
C PRO A 468 40.98 -20.59 -36.00
N GLY A 469 41.53 -21.66 -35.45
CA GLY A 469 42.54 -21.75 -34.44
C GLY A 469 43.71 -20.81 -34.60
N ASP A 470 44.12 -20.26 -33.50
CA ASP A 470 45.51 -20.04 -33.16
C ASP A 470 46.03 -21.36 -32.55
N ASP A 471 46.70 -22.16 -33.36
CA ASP A 471 47.47 -23.32 -32.94
C ASP A 471 48.65 -22.85 -32.11
N GLY A 472 48.55 -22.79 -30.80
CA GLY A 472 49.68 -22.39 -29.98
C GLY A 472 49.48 -22.40 -28.49
N THR A 473 49.74 -23.56 -27.89
CA THR A 473 50.35 -23.71 -26.55
C THR A 473 49.96 -22.77 -25.42
N GLY A 474 49.22 -23.33 -24.47
CA GLY A 474 49.51 -23.21 -23.03
C GLY A 474 49.39 -21.85 -22.35
N GLY A 475 48.52 -21.77 -21.36
CA GLY A 475 48.65 -20.76 -20.33
C GLY A 475 47.31 -20.37 -19.73
N SER A 476 46.99 -20.95 -18.58
CA SER A 476 46.12 -20.31 -17.58
C SER A 476 46.45 -18.84 -17.46
N ASP A 477 45.45 -17.98 -17.40
CA ASP A 477 45.30 -17.01 -16.34
C ASP A 477 44.47 -15.78 -16.75
N GLY A 478 43.56 -15.39 -15.89
CA GLY A 478 43.33 -13.99 -15.62
C GLY A 478 42.25 -13.29 -16.43
N GLY A 479 41.06 -13.21 -15.84
CA GLY A 479 40.02 -12.24 -16.24
C GLY A 479 40.50 -10.80 -16.16
N PRO A 480 39.90 -9.88 -16.90
CA PRO A 480 40.20 -8.46 -16.77
C PRO A 480 39.31 -7.83 -15.67
N SER A 481 40.00 -7.46 -14.59
CA SER A 481 39.54 -6.46 -13.65
C SER A 481 39.79 -5.11 -14.31
N ALA A 482 38.76 -4.35 -14.57
CA ALA A 482 38.87 -2.95 -14.93
C ALA A 482 38.60 -2.10 -13.66
N ASP A 483 39.69 -1.51 -13.18
CA ASP A 483 39.72 -0.51 -12.12
C ASP A 483 39.62 0.89 -12.74
N PRO A 484 38.72 1.79 -12.30
CA PRO A 484 38.73 3.17 -12.75
C PRO A 484 39.49 4.03 -11.74
N SER A 485 40.69 4.45 -12.08
CA SER A 485 41.42 5.48 -11.36
C SER A 485 41.41 6.81 -12.11
N ALA A 486 40.88 7.75 -11.45
CA ALA A 486 40.81 9.20 -11.39
C ALA A 486 41.93 10.07 -12.04
N PRO A 487 41.86 11.43 -11.86
CA PRO A 487 41.83 12.37 -12.98
C PRO A 487 43.19 13.09 -13.14
N GLY A 488 43.44 13.53 -14.35
CA GLY A 488 44.55 14.46 -14.65
C GLY A 488 44.01 15.66 -15.42
N SER A 489 44.05 16.77 -14.76
CA SER A 489 44.02 18.11 -15.32
C SER A 489 45.14 18.32 -16.31
N ASP A 490 44.85 19.05 -17.40
CA ASP A 490 45.71 20.15 -17.82
C ASP A 490 45.10 20.93 -18.99
N ASP A 491 45.18 22.22 -18.81
CA ASP A 491 44.84 23.35 -19.66
C ASP A 491 45.33 23.24 -21.11
N ASN A 492 44.56 23.77 -22.06
CA ASN A 492 45.12 24.75 -22.97
C ASN A 492 44.08 25.52 -23.80
N ASP A 493 44.30 26.82 -23.82
CA ASP A 493 43.70 27.89 -24.59
C ASP A 493 43.64 27.67 -26.10
N GLY A 494 42.65 28.28 -26.76
CA GLY A 494 42.67 28.47 -28.19
C GLY A 494 41.41 29.08 -28.82
N SER A 495 41.29 30.35 -28.70
CA SER A 495 40.67 31.42 -29.50
C SER A 495 40.32 31.15 -30.98
N GLY A 496 39.18 31.73 -31.40
CA GLY A 496 38.88 32.16 -32.77
C GLY A 496 37.49 31.68 -33.25
N GLY A 497 36.49 32.45 -33.34
CA GLY A 497 36.29 33.65 -34.16
C GLY A 497 35.39 33.37 -35.33
N GLY A 498 34.21 34.01 -35.36
CA GLY A 498 33.68 34.55 -36.59
C GLY A 498 32.39 33.96 -37.22
N THR A 499 31.37 34.68 -37.08
CA THR A 499 30.49 35.33 -38.08
C THR A 499 29.29 34.55 -38.63
N ASP A 500 28.13 35.10 -38.28
CA ASP A 500 26.96 35.58 -39.07
C ASP A 500 26.56 34.81 -40.34
N ASP A 501 25.28 34.46 -40.45
CA ASP A 501 24.30 35.05 -41.40
C ASP A 501 22.96 34.29 -41.33
N ASP A 502 21.95 34.96 -40.93
CA ASP A 502 20.76 35.51 -41.58
C ASP A 502 20.03 34.59 -42.59
N GLY A 503 18.70 34.48 -42.43
CA GLY A 503 17.84 34.22 -43.57
C GLY A 503 16.55 33.47 -43.38
N THR A 504 15.52 34.18 -42.92
CA THR A 504 14.15 34.16 -43.46
C THR A 504 13.31 32.89 -43.56
N ASP A 505 12.17 32.94 -42.85
CA ASP A 505 10.84 32.38 -43.17
C ASP A 505 10.42 32.65 -44.62
N PRO A 506 9.46 31.95 -45.26
CA PRO A 506 8.08 31.92 -44.81
C PRO A 506 7.19 30.70 -45.17
N ALA A 507 6.17 30.51 -44.33
CA ALA A 507 4.77 30.26 -44.59
C ALA A 507 4.24 29.16 -45.53
N SER A 508 3.27 28.49 -44.95
CA SER A 508 1.93 28.13 -45.45
C SER A 508 1.68 26.76 -46.05
N GLY A 509 0.64 26.16 -45.55
CA GLY A 509 -0.15 25.17 -46.28
C GLY A 509 -0.79 24.11 -45.41
N GLY A 510 -2.04 24.35 -45.05
CA GLY A 510 -2.89 23.49 -44.26
C GLY A 510 -3.43 22.27 -45.03
N GLY A 511 -4.03 21.41 -44.27
CA GLY A 511 -4.95 20.35 -44.70
C GLY A 511 -5.19 19.35 -43.57
N PRO A 512 -6.44 19.03 -43.28
CA PRO A 512 -6.81 18.22 -42.12
C PRO A 512 -6.75 16.72 -42.45
N GLY A 513 -6.33 15.91 -41.50
CA GLY A 513 -6.35 14.46 -41.62
C GLY A 513 -6.40 13.80 -40.27
N ASP A 514 -7.59 13.44 -39.95
CA ASP A 514 -8.12 12.34 -39.15
C ASP A 514 -7.34 11.87 -37.88
N ASP A 515 -8.04 12.08 -36.79
CA ASP A 515 -7.90 11.51 -35.48
C ASP A 515 -7.75 9.98 -35.53
N ALA A 516 -6.62 9.46 -35.09
CA ALA A 516 -6.51 8.12 -34.60
C ALA A 516 -6.25 8.20 -33.09
N ASP A 517 -7.34 8.21 -32.31
CA ASP A 517 -7.38 8.00 -30.88
C ASP A 517 -6.76 6.63 -30.55
N GLY A 518 -5.50 6.61 -30.21
CA GLY A 518 -4.85 5.55 -29.47
C GLY A 518 -5.10 5.74 -27.98
N GLY A 519 -6.37 5.67 -27.57
CA GLY A 519 -6.76 5.72 -26.15
C GLY A 519 -6.24 4.50 -25.42
N LEU A 520 -5.18 4.68 -24.62
CA LEU A 520 -4.92 3.80 -23.49
C LEU A 520 -6.16 3.87 -22.59
N ALA A 521 -6.78 2.72 -22.37
CA ALA A 521 -7.96 2.62 -21.52
C ALA A 521 -7.67 3.22 -20.13
N LEU A 522 -8.17 4.42 -19.93
CA LEU A 522 -8.33 5.01 -18.61
C LEU A 522 -9.33 4.14 -17.84
N THR A 523 -8.82 3.17 -17.08
CA THR A 523 -9.60 2.54 -16.02
C THR A 523 -9.67 3.52 -14.85
N GLY A 524 -10.38 4.63 -15.08
CA GLY A 524 -10.80 5.52 -14.01
C GLY A 524 -11.74 4.78 -13.06
N ALA A 525 -11.84 5.27 -11.84
CA ALA A 525 -12.59 4.72 -10.71
C ALA A 525 -14.04 4.25 -10.99
N GLN A 526 -14.62 4.58 -12.14
CA GLN A 526 -15.95 4.10 -12.55
C GLN A 526 -16.00 2.63 -13.00
N GLY A 527 -14.84 1.99 -13.31
CA GLY A 527 -14.77 0.57 -13.64
C GLY A 527 -14.71 -0.37 -12.43
N VAL A 528 -14.26 0.11 -11.27
CA VAL A 528 -14.08 -0.71 -10.07
C VAL A 528 -15.43 -1.08 -9.43
N GLY A 529 -16.42 -0.24 -9.54
CA GLY A 529 -17.78 -0.51 -9.01
C GLY A 529 -18.48 -1.71 -9.65
N LEU A 530 -18.22 -2.01 -10.92
CA LEU A 530 -18.82 -3.14 -11.64
C LEU A 530 -18.06 -4.45 -11.41
N LEU A 531 -16.74 -4.40 -11.17
CA LEU A 531 -15.94 -5.59 -10.86
C LEU A 531 -16.10 -6.05 -9.40
N SER A 532 -16.35 -5.11 -8.47
CA SER A 532 -16.67 -5.43 -7.08
C SER A 532 -17.98 -6.22 -6.95
N GLY A 533 -18.99 -5.88 -7.75
CA GLY A 533 -20.25 -6.62 -7.81
C GLY A 533 -20.09 -8.05 -8.33
N ALA A 534 -19.21 -8.29 -9.29
CA ALA A 534 -18.95 -9.62 -9.83
C ALA A 534 -18.16 -10.51 -8.86
N ALA A 535 -17.23 -9.93 -8.07
CA ALA A 535 -16.47 -10.67 -7.06
C ALA A 535 -17.34 -11.08 -5.87
N VAL A 536 -18.27 -10.23 -5.43
CA VAL A 536 -19.22 -10.55 -4.35
C VAL A 536 -20.20 -11.62 -4.80
N LEU A 537 -20.65 -11.59 -6.06
CA LEU A 537 -21.50 -12.64 -6.63
C LEU A 537 -20.76 -13.99 -6.76
N ALA A 538 -19.48 -13.97 -7.11
CA ALA A 538 -18.67 -15.19 -7.19
C ALA A 538 -18.42 -15.81 -5.80
N LEU A 539 -18.18 -15.01 -4.78
CA LEU A 539 -18.03 -15.46 -3.38
C LEU A 539 -19.37 -15.96 -2.81
N GLY A 540 -20.48 -15.29 -3.12
CA GLY A 540 -21.81 -15.71 -2.71
C GLY A 540 -22.22 -17.05 -3.34
N LEU A 541 -21.95 -17.26 -4.62
CA LEU A 541 -22.22 -18.53 -5.32
C LEU A 541 -21.29 -19.65 -4.80
N GLY A 542 -20.03 -19.35 -4.49
CA GLY A 542 -19.11 -20.32 -3.89
C GLY A 542 -19.58 -20.80 -2.51
N ALA A 543 -20.08 -19.92 -1.65
CA ALA A 543 -20.62 -20.28 -0.34
C ALA A 543 -21.89 -21.14 -0.44
N VAL A 544 -22.77 -20.84 -1.40
CA VAL A 544 -23.99 -21.63 -1.66
C VAL A 544 -23.66 -23.02 -2.16
N VAL A 545 -22.66 -23.17 -3.05
CA VAL A 545 -22.22 -24.48 -3.56
C VAL A 545 -21.61 -25.33 -2.45
N VAL A 546 -20.77 -24.75 -1.58
CA VAL A 546 -20.16 -25.47 -0.45
C VAL A 546 -21.24 -25.87 0.58
N ALA A 547 -22.20 -25.01 0.87
CA ALA A 547 -23.31 -25.34 1.78
C ALA A 547 -24.22 -26.43 1.19
N TYR A 548 -24.48 -26.42 -0.13
CA TYR A 548 -25.23 -27.43 -0.82
C TYR A 548 -24.52 -28.80 -0.82
N GLN A 549 -23.22 -28.81 -1.09
CA GLN A 549 -22.41 -30.04 -1.05
C GLN A 549 -22.31 -30.62 0.37
N ARG A 550 -22.17 -29.79 1.42
CA ARG A 550 -22.20 -30.26 2.82
C ARG A 550 -23.55 -30.85 3.22
N ARG A 551 -24.66 -30.28 2.74
CA ARG A 551 -26.01 -30.86 2.96
C ARG A 551 -26.24 -32.16 2.22
N ARG A 552 -25.61 -32.36 1.06
CA ARG A 552 -25.70 -33.61 0.29
C ARG A 552 -24.86 -34.72 0.93
N ALA A 553 -23.66 -34.42 1.39
CA ALA A 553 -22.80 -35.37 2.10
C ALA A 553 -23.39 -35.84 3.45
N GLY A 554 -24.19 -35.00 4.13
CA GLY A 554 -24.91 -35.39 5.34
C GLY A 554 -26.13 -36.29 5.12
N ARG A 555 -26.73 -36.28 3.90
CA ARG A 555 -27.86 -37.12 3.56
C ARG A 555 -27.47 -38.52 3.08
N ASP A 556 -26.29 -38.63 2.48
CA ASP A 556 -25.79 -39.93 2.00
C ASP A 556 -25.19 -40.80 3.12
N GLY A 557 -24.98 -40.21 4.33
CA GLY A 557 -24.51 -40.94 5.53
C GLY A 557 -25.62 -41.59 6.39
N GLU A 558 -26.90 -41.29 6.15
CA GLU A 558 -28.04 -41.82 6.93
C GLU A 558 -28.79 -43.00 6.23
N ALA A 559 -28.33 -43.41 5.03
CA ALA A 559 -28.90 -44.51 4.29
C ALA A 559 -28.09 -45.84 4.34
N ALA A 560 -27.09 -45.94 5.23
CA ALA A 560 -26.28 -47.14 5.42
C ALA A 560 -26.10 -47.46 6.93
N VAL A 561 -27.21 -47.79 7.62
CA VAL A 561 -27.27 -48.64 8.82
C VAL A 561 -28.51 -49.52 8.73
#